data_4e7276504c423bd0b9fedf44d204b31d
#
_entry.id   4e7276504c423bd0b9fedf44d204b31d
#
_cell.length_a   1.000
_cell.length_b   1.000
_cell.length_c   1.000
_cell.angle_alpha   90.00
_cell.angle_beta   90.00
_cell.angle_gamma   90.00
#
_symmetry.space_group_name_H-M   'P 1'
#
loop_
_entity.id
_entity.type
_entity.pdbx_description
1 polymer ?
#
loop_
_entity_poly.entity_id
_entity_poly.type
_entity_poly.pdbx_seq_one_letter_code
_entity_poly.pdbx_strand_id
1 'polypeptide(L)' 'MDILVFKTDLSDVHRIHDIEPSLDVHPDIFKWNVDLNDDDNILRIMANDMAGEEVEKLLLNAGYYCGELK' A
#
# COMPACT_ATOMS: atom_id res chain seq x y z
N MET A 1 10.42 9.88 -9.34
CA MET A 1 9.94 8.97 -8.29
C MET A 1 8.80 9.62 -7.54
N ASP A 2 7.72 8.89 -7.38
CA ASP A 2 6.54 9.38 -6.69
C ASP A 2 6.41 8.73 -5.33
N ILE A 3 5.91 9.49 -4.35
CA ILE A 3 5.58 8.95 -3.04
C ILE A 3 4.06 9.00 -2.91
N LEU A 4 3.46 7.83 -2.75
CA LEU A 4 2.01 7.69 -2.60
C LEU A 4 1.70 7.30 -1.16
N VAL A 5 0.69 7.92 -0.58
CA VAL A 5 0.32 7.72 0.82
C VAL A 5 -1.15 7.32 0.90
N PHE A 6 -1.44 6.26 1.64
CA PHE A 6 -2.78 5.69 1.71
C PHE A 6 -3.20 5.41 3.15
N LYS A 7 -4.46 5.62 3.42
CA LYS A 7 -5.14 5.13 4.61
C LYS A 7 -5.60 3.70 4.33
N THR A 8 -5.33 2.76 5.24
CA THR A 8 -5.65 1.35 5.03
C THR A 8 -6.23 0.70 6.29
N ASP A 9 -6.66 -0.55 6.15
CA ASP A 9 -7.01 -1.41 7.27
C ASP A 9 -5.96 -2.48 7.57
N LEU A 10 -4.72 -2.24 7.15
CA LEU A 10 -3.58 -3.13 7.43
C LEU A 10 -3.13 -2.96 8.87
N SER A 11 -3.90 -3.49 9.81
CA SER A 11 -3.77 -3.20 11.24
C SER A 11 -2.82 -4.10 12.00
N ASP A 12 -2.25 -5.12 11.34
CA ASP A 12 -1.30 -6.03 11.96
C ASP A 12 -0.34 -6.64 10.93
N VAL A 13 0.68 -7.33 11.42
CA VAL A 13 1.74 -7.92 10.60
C VAL A 13 1.19 -8.99 9.65
N HIS A 14 0.18 -9.75 10.08
CA HIS A 14 -0.40 -10.80 9.23
C HIS A 14 -1.05 -10.21 7.99
N ARG A 15 -1.77 -9.10 8.14
CA ARG A 15 -2.40 -8.42 7.02
C ARG A 15 -1.37 -7.83 6.07
N ILE A 16 -0.28 -7.30 6.63
CA ILE A 16 0.83 -6.78 5.83
C ILE A 16 1.47 -7.90 5.02
N HIS A 17 1.69 -9.07 5.61
CA HIS A 17 2.24 -10.23 4.90
C HIS A 17 1.37 -10.68 3.73
N ASP A 18 0.05 -10.55 3.85
CA ASP A 18 -0.87 -10.94 2.79
C ASP A 18 -0.70 -10.09 1.53
N ILE A 19 -0.30 -8.83 1.67
CA ILE A 19 -0.13 -7.93 0.53
C ILE A 19 1.30 -7.87 0.01
N GLU A 20 2.28 -8.38 0.76
CA GLU A 20 3.69 -8.33 0.34
C GLU A 20 3.92 -8.87 -1.08
N PRO A 21 3.40 -10.07 -1.44
CA PRO A 21 3.65 -10.57 -2.79
C PRO A 21 3.12 -9.66 -3.88
N SER A 22 1.97 -9.03 -3.65
CA SER A 22 1.36 -8.14 -4.65
C SER A 22 2.18 -6.87 -4.88
N LEU A 23 2.81 -6.36 -3.82
CA LEU A 23 3.60 -5.13 -3.91
C LEU A 23 5.04 -5.42 -4.31
N ASP A 24 5.63 -6.49 -3.80
CA ASP A 24 7.05 -6.80 -4.05
C ASP A 24 7.32 -7.23 -5.49
N VAL A 25 6.34 -7.82 -6.17
CA VAL A 25 6.50 -8.23 -7.57
C VAL A 25 6.21 -7.11 -8.56
N HIS A 26 5.66 -5.99 -8.12
CA HIS A 26 5.30 -4.91 -9.02
C HIS A 26 6.55 -4.17 -9.50
N PRO A 27 6.80 -4.09 -10.82
CA PRO A 27 8.06 -3.55 -11.33
C PRO A 27 8.24 -2.05 -11.08
N ASP A 28 7.15 -1.31 -10.87
CA ASP A 28 7.20 0.12 -10.67
C ASP A 28 7.30 0.54 -9.21
N ILE A 29 7.16 -0.40 -8.28
CA ILE A 29 7.29 -0.14 -6.85
C ILE A 29 8.72 -0.43 -6.38
N PHE A 30 9.41 0.59 -5.88
CA PHE A 30 10.77 0.45 -5.37
C PHE A 30 10.79 0.04 -3.91
N LYS A 31 9.91 0.64 -3.11
CA LYS A 31 9.89 0.44 -1.67
C LYS A 31 8.52 0.81 -1.13
N TRP A 32 8.13 0.14 -0.05
CA TRP A 32 6.88 0.43 0.64
C TRP A 32 7.01 0.09 2.12
N ASN A 33 6.18 0.71 2.95
CA ASN A 33 6.06 0.37 4.36
C ASN A 33 4.68 0.73 4.88
N VAL A 34 4.31 0.15 6.03
CA VAL A 34 3.06 0.47 6.72
C VAL A 34 3.40 0.95 8.13
N ASP A 35 2.85 2.09 8.53
CA ASP A 35 3.02 2.63 9.87
C ASP A 35 1.91 2.10 10.78
N LEU A 36 2.22 1.09 11.58
CA LEU A 36 1.26 0.48 12.50
C LEU A 36 1.01 1.30 13.76
N ASN A 37 1.81 2.34 13.99
CA ASN A 37 1.61 3.26 15.11
C ASN A 37 0.58 4.34 14.82
N ASP A 38 0.21 4.50 13.55
CA ASP A 38 -0.81 5.45 13.14
C ASP A 38 -2.18 4.75 13.13
N ASP A 39 -3.20 5.43 13.64
CA ASP A 39 -4.57 4.89 13.69
C ASP A 39 -5.11 4.56 12.30
N ASP A 40 -4.62 5.25 11.27
CA ASP A 40 -5.04 5.04 9.89
C ASP A 40 -4.23 3.96 9.16
N ASN A 41 -3.26 3.33 9.83
CA ASN A 41 -2.40 2.29 9.25
C ASN A 41 -1.83 2.74 7.90
N ILE A 42 -1.08 3.82 7.92
CA ILE A 42 -0.62 4.50 6.71
C ILE A 42 0.34 3.64 5.90
N LEU A 43 -0.03 3.40 4.65
CA LEU A 43 0.82 2.73 3.66
C LEU A 43 1.52 3.80 2.83
N ARG A 44 2.85 3.75 2.78
CA ARG A 44 3.66 4.62 1.94
C ARG A 44 4.32 3.80 0.86
N ILE A 45 4.17 4.25 -0.37
CA ILE A 45 4.75 3.56 -1.53
C ILE A 45 5.61 4.53 -2.31
N MET A 46 6.83 4.10 -2.62
CA MET A 46 7.74 4.82 -3.52
C MET A 46 7.73 4.10 -4.86
N ALA A 47 7.29 4.80 -5.91
CA ALA A 47 7.06 4.18 -7.21
C ALA A 47 7.39 5.13 -8.36
N ASN A 48 7.47 4.59 -9.56
CA ASN A 48 7.59 5.34 -10.82
C ASN A 48 6.28 5.26 -11.59
N ASP A 49 5.76 6.42 -12.00
CA ASP A 49 4.61 6.53 -12.91
C ASP A 49 3.44 5.64 -12.51
N MET A 50 3.17 5.55 -11.21
CA MET A 50 2.10 4.71 -10.70
C MET A 50 0.98 5.58 -10.16
N ALA A 51 -0.24 5.33 -10.62
CA ALA A 51 -1.43 6.01 -10.11
C ALA A 51 -1.87 5.39 -8.78
N GLY A 52 -2.39 6.22 -7.86
CA GLY A 52 -2.92 5.71 -6.60
C GLY A 52 -4.02 4.67 -6.80
N GLU A 53 -4.82 4.80 -7.86
CA GLU A 53 -5.87 3.84 -8.19
C GLU A 53 -5.35 2.44 -8.43
N GLU A 54 -4.15 2.29 -8.97
CA GLU A 54 -3.53 0.97 -9.19
C GLU A 54 -3.24 0.30 -7.85
N VAL A 55 -2.75 1.05 -6.88
CA VAL A 55 -2.48 0.53 -5.54
C VAL A 55 -3.78 0.15 -4.85
N GLU A 56 -4.80 1.00 -4.98
CA GLU A 56 -6.12 0.71 -4.39
C GLU A 56 -6.69 -0.60 -4.94
N LYS A 57 -6.53 -0.85 -6.23
CA LYS A 57 -6.98 -2.10 -6.85
C LYS A 57 -6.19 -3.31 -6.35
N LEU A 58 -4.88 -3.16 -6.18
CA LEU A 58 -4.04 -4.25 -5.66
C LEU A 58 -4.49 -4.68 -4.27
N LEU A 59 -4.75 -3.72 -3.39
CA LEU A 59 -5.19 -4.02 -2.03
C LEU A 59 -6.61 -4.56 -2.00
N LEU A 60 -7.50 -4.00 -2.81
CA LEU A 60 -8.88 -4.48 -2.90
C LEU A 60 -8.92 -5.95 -3.36
N ASN A 61 -8.09 -6.31 -4.35
CA ASN A 61 -8.00 -7.68 -4.83
C ASN A 61 -7.49 -8.64 -3.75
N ALA A 62 -6.70 -8.14 -2.81
CA ALA A 62 -6.23 -8.93 -1.68
C ALA A 62 -7.23 -8.95 -0.51
N GLY A 63 -8.33 -8.20 -0.63
CA GLY A 63 -9.38 -8.16 0.38
C GLY A 63 -9.21 -7.04 1.42
N TYR A 64 -8.44 -5.99 1.12
CA TYR A 64 -8.16 -4.92 2.06
C TYR A 64 -8.61 -3.55 1.55
N TYR A 65 -8.95 -2.67 2.49
CA TYR A 65 -9.29 -1.28 2.19
C TYR A 65 -8.03 -0.46 1.97
N CYS A 66 -8.08 0.44 0.99
CA CYS A 66 -7.00 1.38 0.72
C CYS A 66 -7.58 2.63 0.08
N GLY A 67 -7.34 3.77 0.70
CA GLY A 67 -7.78 5.07 0.17
C GLY A 67 -6.62 6.05 0.13
N GLU A 68 -6.35 6.62 -1.03
CA GLU A 68 -5.26 7.57 -1.19
C GLU A 68 -5.52 8.85 -0.42
N LEU A 69 -4.52 9.31 0.34
CA LEU A 69 -4.53 10.59 1.03
C LEU A 69 -3.92 11.65 0.11
N LYS A 70 -4.68 12.72 -0.13
CA LYS A 70 -4.24 13.81 -1.01
C LYS A 70 -4.01 15.10 -0.25
#